data_7bdaea65c2d6222360d7261d9bfb7a86
#
_entry.id   7bdaea65c2d6222360d7261d9bfb7a86
#
_cell.length_a   1.000
_cell.length_b   1.000
_cell.length_c   1.000
_cell.angle_alpha   90.00
_cell.angle_beta   90.00
_cell.angle_gamma   90.00
#
_symmetry.space_group_name_H-M   'P 1'
#
loop_
_entity.id
_entity.type
_entity.pdbx_description
1 polymer ?
#
loop_
_entity_poly.entity_id
_entity_poly.type
_entity_poly.pdbx_seq_one_letter_code
_entity_poly.pdbx_strand_id
1 'polypeptide(L)'
;MKKLTIILSTLFILFGISSCATVKEIPSDLTANQLIQLGQKAFEAKNYKACEQYFLATIQRFGTNTNTYIEARYELGHLYITTKQYKKAYHIFKEILAMYEYSYDLPGAYKKLSLIGLNKIPSDILESLENGREIDTDLVHS
;
A
#
# COMPACT_ATOMS: atom_id res chain seq x y z
N MET A 1 44.85 -9.09 -20.31
CA MET A 1 44.27 -8.74 -19.02
C MET A 1 43.35 -7.51 -19.06
N LYS A 2 43.72 -6.41 -19.75
CA LYS A 2 42.85 -5.20 -19.81
C LYS A 2 41.49 -5.40 -20.52
N LYS A 3 41.37 -6.32 -21.49
CA LYS A 3 40.09 -6.62 -22.19
C LYS A 3 39.10 -7.43 -21.32
N LEU A 4 39.58 -8.27 -20.42
CA LEU A 4 38.75 -9.07 -19.54
C LEU A 4 38.09 -8.22 -18.44
N THR A 5 38.79 -7.21 -17.96
CA THR A 5 38.28 -6.26 -16.92
C THR A 5 37.16 -5.36 -17.47
N ILE A 6 37.20 -4.99 -18.75
CA ILE A 6 36.18 -4.17 -19.40
C ILE A 6 34.87 -4.98 -19.60
N ILE A 7 34.98 -6.27 -19.94
CA ILE A 7 33.79 -7.14 -20.12
C ILE A 7 33.11 -7.40 -18.77
N LEU A 8 33.85 -7.53 -17.67
CA LEU A 8 33.29 -7.73 -16.35
C LEU A 8 32.61 -6.46 -15.80
N SER A 9 33.13 -5.28 -16.19
CA SER A 9 32.52 -3.99 -15.80
C SER A 9 31.23 -3.67 -16.55
N THR A 10 31.10 -4.10 -17.82
CA THR A 10 29.86 -3.88 -18.60
C THR A 10 28.73 -4.84 -18.22
N LEU A 11 29.02 -6.00 -17.66
CA LEU A 11 28.00 -6.96 -17.19
C LEU A 11 27.30 -6.50 -15.90
N PHE A 12 27.93 -5.62 -15.10
CA PHE A 12 27.38 -5.13 -13.83
C PHE A 12 26.35 -3.99 -13.99
N ILE A 13 26.28 -3.36 -15.15
CA ILE A 13 25.39 -2.20 -15.42
C ILE A 13 23.97 -2.62 -15.83
N LEU A 14 23.74 -3.89 -16.18
CA LEU A 14 22.47 -4.40 -16.70
C LEU A 14 21.46 -4.85 -15.64
N PHE A 15 21.78 -4.79 -14.34
CA PHE A 15 20.90 -5.27 -13.26
C PHE A 15 20.17 -4.17 -12.47
N GLY A 16 20.16 -2.94 -12.93
CA GLY A 16 19.75 -1.76 -12.14
C GLY A 16 18.47 -1.03 -12.53
N ILE A 17 17.66 -1.51 -13.46
CA ILE A 17 16.37 -0.86 -13.77
C ILE A 17 15.22 -1.74 -13.28
N SER A 18 15.03 -1.75 -11.96
CA SER A 18 13.73 -2.11 -11.40
C SER A 18 12.76 -0.99 -11.77
N SER A 19 12.16 -1.12 -12.97
CA SER A 19 11.18 -0.16 -13.48
C SER A 19 9.97 -0.17 -12.55
N CYS A 20 9.82 0.86 -11.74
CA CYS A 20 8.55 1.21 -11.10
C CYS A 20 7.54 1.63 -12.18
N ALA A 21 7.13 0.69 -13.02
CA ALA A 21 6.20 0.96 -14.10
C ALA A 21 4.81 1.23 -13.51
N THR A 22 4.28 2.39 -13.77
CA THR A 22 2.85 2.70 -13.62
C THR A 22 2.05 1.88 -14.61
N VAL A 23 0.91 1.34 -14.19
CA VAL A 23 -0.03 0.70 -15.11
C VAL A 23 -0.65 1.80 -15.96
N LYS A 24 -0.45 1.74 -17.29
CA LYS A 24 -0.96 2.78 -18.21
C LYS A 24 -2.48 2.76 -18.28
N GLU A 25 -3.07 1.56 -18.31
CA GLU A 25 -4.52 1.37 -18.37
C GLU A 25 -4.89 0.08 -17.65
N ILE A 26 -5.89 0.15 -16.78
CA ILE A 26 -6.43 -1.01 -16.08
C ILE A 26 -7.71 -1.45 -16.81
N PRO A 27 -7.76 -2.65 -17.44
CA PRO A 27 -8.92 -3.14 -18.17
C PRO A 27 -10.23 -3.02 -17.36
N SER A 28 -11.29 -2.60 -18.04
CA SER A 28 -12.58 -2.34 -17.37
C SER A 28 -13.36 -3.61 -17.00
N ASP A 29 -13.03 -4.73 -17.63
CA ASP A 29 -13.66 -6.06 -17.45
C ASP A 29 -13.12 -6.87 -16.28
N LEU A 30 -12.08 -6.36 -15.57
CA LEU A 30 -11.52 -7.03 -14.41
C LEU A 30 -12.50 -6.99 -13.22
N THR A 31 -12.68 -8.15 -12.59
CA THR A 31 -13.43 -8.30 -11.34
C THR A 31 -12.67 -7.73 -10.14
N ALA A 32 -13.39 -7.50 -9.03
CA ALA A 32 -12.76 -7.05 -7.77
C ALA A 32 -11.62 -7.98 -7.32
N ASN A 33 -11.86 -9.30 -7.32
CA ASN A 33 -10.86 -10.28 -6.93
C ASN A 33 -9.61 -10.25 -7.84
N GLN A 34 -9.80 -10.08 -9.15
CA GLN A 34 -8.68 -9.96 -10.09
C GLN A 34 -7.85 -8.71 -9.82
N LEU A 35 -8.49 -7.57 -9.55
CA LEU A 35 -7.80 -6.33 -9.21
C LEU A 35 -7.03 -6.46 -7.90
N ILE A 36 -7.62 -7.06 -6.87
CA ILE A 36 -6.94 -7.30 -5.58
C ILE A 36 -5.73 -8.21 -5.79
N GLN A 37 -5.86 -9.32 -6.52
CA GLN A 37 -4.75 -10.21 -6.83
C GLN A 37 -3.63 -9.52 -7.62
N LEU A 38 -3.96 -8.65 -8.58
CA LEU A 38 -2.97 -7.88 -9.33
C LEU A 38 -2.25 -6.88 -8.42
N GLY A 39 -2.97 -6.25 -7.48
CA GLY A 39 -2.40 -5.40 -6.46
C GLY A 39 -1.41 -6.15 -5.57
N GLN A 40 -1.79 -7.32 -5.07
CA GLN A 40 -0.94 -8.18 -4.24
C GLN A 40 0.32 -8.64 -5.01
N LYS A 41 0.18 -9.09 -6.26
CA LYS A 41 1.34 -9.44 -7.10
C LYS A 41 2.27 -8.25 -7.34
N ALA A 42 1.71 -7.07 -7.56
CA ALA A 42 2.50 -5.85 -7.71
C ALA A 42 3.24 -5.48 -6.41
N PHE A 43 2.59 -5.70 -5.25
CA PHE A 43 3.21 -5.53 -3.93
C PHE A 43 4.41 -6.46 -3.73
N GLU A 44 4.25 -7.77 -4.02
CA GLU A 44 5.32 -8.77 -3.93
C GLU A 44 6.49 -8.42 -4.86
N ALA A 45 6.18 -7.91 -6.07
CA ALA A 45 7.18 -7.42 -7.02
C ALA A 45 7.79 -6.06 -6.63
N LYS A 46 7.40 -5.48 -5.49
CA LYS A 46 7.81 -4.13 -5.02
C LYS A 46 7.46 -3.01 -6.01
N ASN A 47 6.52 -3.27 -6.92
CA ASN A 47 5.97 -2.24 -7.78
C ASN A 47 4.82 -1.51 -7.06
N TYR A 48 5.18 -0.69 -6.08
CA TYR A 48 4.23 -0.03 -5.19
C TYR A 48 3.29 0.95 -5.90
N LYS A 49 3.72 1.54 -7.01
CA LYS A 49 2.84 2.41 -7.83
C LYS A 49 1.72 1.62 -8.49
N ALA A 50 2.04 0.49 -9.13
CA ALA A 50 1.02 -0.37 -9.73
C ALA A 50 0.11 -0.97 -8.65
N CYS A 51 0.67 -1.38 -7.51
CA CYS A 51 -0.06 -1.87 -6.36
C CYS A 51 -1.14 -0.86 -5.90
N GLU A 52 -0.75 0.40 -5.67
CA GLU A 52 -1.66 1.48 -5.30
C GLU A 52 -2.77 1.68 -6.34
N GLN A 53 -2.42 1.69 -7.63
CA GLN A 53 -3.37 1.85 -8.72
C GLN A 53 -4.44 0.74 -8.75
N TYR A 54 -4.05 -0.53 -8.56
CA TYR A 54 -4.98 -1.65 -8.53
C TYR A 54 -5.94 -1.58 -7.35
N PHE A 55 -5.45 -1.26 -6.14
CA PHE A 55 -6.33 -1.14 -4.97
C PHE A 55 -7.27 0.07 -5.07
N LEU A 56 -6.78 1.21 -5.58
CA LEU A 56 -7.63 2.37 -5.84
C LEU A 56 -8.70 2.07 -6.90
N ALA A 57 -8.35 1.35 -7.97
CA ALA A 57 -9.31 0.92 -8.98
C ALA A 57 -10.37 -0.04 -8.38
N THR A 58 -9.97 -0.93 -7.47
CA THR A 58 -10.92 -1.80 -6.75
C THR A 58 -11.92 -0.98 -5.94
N ILE A 59 -11.44 -0.02 -5.17
CA ILE A 59 -12.28 0.87 -4.36
C ILE A 59 -13.24 1.66 -5.25
N GLN A 60 -12.73 2.23 -6.34
CA GLN A 60 -13.52 3.06 -7.24
C GLN A 60 -14.64 2.27 -7.95
N ARG A 61 -14.34 1.05 -8.41
CA ARG A 61 -15.26 0.25 -9.22
C ARG A 61 -16.22 -0.59 -8.38
N PHE A 62 -15.77 -1.07 -7.22
CA PHE A 62 -16.47 -2.08 -6.42
C PHE A 62 -16.69 -1.67 -4.96
N GLY A 63 -16.39 -0.43 -4.59
CA GLY A 63 -16.47 0.07 -3.22
C GLY A 63 -17.91 0.15 -2.66
N THR A 64 -18.94 -0.05 -3.46
CA THR A 64 -20.33 -0.22 -2.99
C THR A 64 -20.54 -1.55 -2.25
N ASN A 65 -19.69 -2.55 -2.51
CA ASN A 65 -19.64 -3.77 -1.71
C ASN A 65 -18.74 -3.52 -0.51
N THR A 66 -19.32 -3.49 0.68
CA THR A 66 -18.62 -3.16 1.92
C THR A 66 -17.44 -4.08 2.22
N ASN A 67 -17.57 -5.39 1.96
CA ASN A 67 -16.49 -6.35 2.20
C ASN A 67 -15.31 -6.09 1.25
N THR A 68 -15.58 -5.89 -0.03
CA THR A 68 -14.56 -5.54 -1.03
C THR A 68 -13.89 -4.21 -0.71
N TYR A 69 -14.68 -3.22 -0.26
CA TYR A 69 -14.17 -1.92 0.16
C TYR A 69 -13.17 -2.06 1.31
N ILE A 70 -13.57 -2.74 2.40
CA ILE A 70 -12.73 -2.94 3.57
C ILE A 70 -11.43 -3.69 3.21
N GLU A 71 -11.54 -4.76 2.41
CA GLU A 71 -10.38 -5.52 1.95
C GLU A 71 -9.41 -4.63 1.18
N ALA A 72 -9.88 -3.95 0.13
CA ALA A 72 -9.03 -3.09 -0.69
C ALA A 72 -8.43 -1.90 0.10
N ARG A 73 -9.19 -1.33 1.03
CA ARG A 73 -8.71 -0.27 1.95
C ARG A 73 -7.63 -0.81 2.88
N TYR A 74 -7.82 -2.00 3.45
CA TYR A 74 -6.82 -2.62 4.30
C TYR A 74 -5.50 -2.86 3.54
N GLU A 75 -5.56 -3.44 2.34
CA GLU A 75 -4.38 -3.67 1.51
C GLU A 75 -3.66 -2.36 1.16
N LEU A 76 -4.41 -1.30 0.89
CA LEU A 76 -3.85 0.03 0.67
C LEU A 76 -3.17 0.59 1.93
N GLY A 77 -3.78 0.42 3.10
CA GLY A 77 -3.17 0.76 4.40
C GLY A 77 -1.87 0.00 4.66
N HIS A 78 -1.86 -1.30 4.35
CA HIS A 78 -0.67 -2.14 4.45
C HIS A 78 0.46 -1.68 3.50
N LEU A 79 0.12 -1.30 2.27
CA LEU A 79 1.06 -0.69 1.32
C LEU A 79 1.66 0.60 1.91
N TYR A 80 0.84 1.46 2.51
CA TYR A 80 1.32 2.72 3.08
C TYR A 80 2.19 2.53 4.33
N ILE A 81 1.95 1.51 5.15
CA ILE A 81 2.90 1.12 6.21
C ILE A 81 4.24 0.73 5.60
N THR A 82 4.22 -0.14 4.59
CA THR A 82 5.44 -0.66 3.94
C THR A 82 6.27 0.45 3.28
N THR A 83 5.59 1.45 2.73
CA THR A 83 6.22 2.62 2.09
C THR A 83 6.41 3.81 3.02
N LYS A 84 6.21 3.62 4.34
CA LYS A 84 6.36 4.64 5.39
C LYS A 84 5.48 5.88 5.23
N GLN A 85 4.38 5.77 4.50
CA GLN A 85 3.37 6.82 4.36
C GLN A 85 2.39 6.76 5.56
N TYR A 86 2.92 6.92 6.77
CA TYR A 86 2.21 6.62 8.02
C TYR A 86 0.92 7.43 8.22
N LYS A 87 0.89 8.70 7.81
CA LYS A 87 -0.32 9.52 7.88
C LYS A 87 -1.47 8.93 7.06
N LYS A 88 -1.19 8.46 5.82
CA LYS A 88 -2.20 7.82 4.98
C LYS A 88 -2.67 6.49 5.59
N ALA A 89 -1.72 5.67 6.06
CA ALA A 89 -2.03 4.40 6.71
C ALA A 89 -2.91 4.60 7.95
N TYR A 90 -2.58 5.56 8.80
CA TYR A 90 -3.36 5.91 9.98
C TYR A 90 -4.81 6.23 9.66
N HIS A 91 -5.05 7.13 8.70
CA HIS A 91 -6.41 7.49 8.31
C HIS A 91 -7.21 6.30 7.78
N ILE A 92 -6.59 5.43 6.99
CA ILE A 92 -7.24 4.22 6.47
C ILE A 92 -7.62 3.27 7.61
N PHE A 93 -6.70 2.95 8.52
CA PHE A 93 -7.01 2.04 9.60
C PHE A 93 -8.04 2.60 10.58
N LYS A 94 -8.00 3.90 10.85
CA LYS A 94 -9.03 4.56 11.69
C LYS A 94 -10.40 4.55 11.00
N GLU A 95 -10.45 4.76 9.69
CA GLU A 95 -11.68 4.65 8.90
C GLU A 95 -12.27 3.23 8.97
N ILE A 96 -11.44 2.19 8.72
CA ILE A 96 -11.89 0.80 8.81
C ILE A 96 -12.43 0.54 10.23
N LEU A 97 -11.72 0.93 11.28
CA LEU A 97 -12.17 0.71 12.66
C LEU A 97 -13.48 1.40 12.97
N ALA A 98 -13.68 2.64 12.49
CA ALA A 98 -14.93 3.36 12.64
C ALA A 98 -16.12 2.62 11.99
N MET A 99 -15.92 1.96 10.83
CA MET A 99 -16.97 1.16 10.20
C MET A 99 -17.45 0.01 11.10
N TYR A 100 -16.56 -0.59 11.91
CA TYR A 100 -16.90 -1.65 12.87
C TYR A 100 -17.63 -1.14 14.11
N GLU A 101 -17.65 0.15 14.38
CA GLU A 101 -18.45 0.73 15.46
C GLU A 101 -19.93 0.86 15.07
N TYR A 102 -20.20 0.99 13.78
CA TYR A 102 -21.56 1.20 13.26
C TYR A 102 -22.16 -0.02 12.56
N SER A 103 -21.43 -1.13 12.39
CA SER A 103 -21.92 -2.34 11.71
C SER A 103 -21.43 -3.60 12.39
N TYR A 104 -22.37 -4.53 12.66
CA TYR A 104 -22.11 -5.79 13.33
C TYR A 104 -21.77 -6.95 12.38
N ASP A 105 -22.08 -6.83 11.10
CA ASP A 105 -21.94 -7.89 10.09
C ASP A 105 -20.68 -7.81 9.24
N LEU A 106 -19.66 -7.07 9.71
CA LEU A 106 -18.41 -6.93 8.97
C LEU A 106 -17.45 -8.09 9.26
N PRO A 107 -16.59 -8.49 8.28
CA PRO A 107 -15.61 -9.56 8.46
C PRO A 107 -14.63 -9.23 9.60
N GLY A 108 -14.72 -9.94 10.74
CA GLY A 108 -13.98 -9.59 11.97
C GLY A 108 -12.45 -9.56 11.83
N ALA A 109 -11.89 -10.18 10.80
CA ALA A 109 -10.45 -10.20 10.55
C ALA A 109 -9.86 -8.79 10.35
N TYR A 110 -10.51 -7.93 9.58
CA TYR A 110 -9.97 -6.60 9.24
C TYR A 110 -9.97 -5.63 10.42
N LYS A 111 -10.87 -5.79 11.41
CA LYS A 111 -10.80 -5.03 12.66
C LYS A 111 -9.46 -5.29 13.37
N LYS A 112 -9.14 -6.57 13.58
CA LYS A 112 -7.88 -6.98 14.24
C LYS A 112 -6.66 -6.57 13.44
N LEU A 113 -6.70 -6.77 12.12
CA LEU A 113 -5.60 -6.43 11.22
C LEU A 113 -5.33 -4.92 11.18
N SER A 114 -6.38 -4.08 11.23
CA SER A 114 -6.23 -2.62 11.29
C SER A 114 -5.60 -2.16 12.60
N LEU A 115 -5.96 -2.78 13.74
CA LEU A 115 -5.29 -2.50 15.01
C LEU A 115 -3.79 -2.87 14.96
N ILE A 116 -3.47 -4.03 14.38
CA ILE A 116 -2.07 -4.44 14.15
C ILE A 116 -1.35 -3.44 13.22
N GLY A 117 -2.06 -2.95 12.19
CA GLY A 117 -1.52 -1.95 11.26
C GLY A 117 -1.18 -0.64 11.97
N LEU A 118 -2.06 -0.13 12.83
CA LEU A 118 -1.79 1.07 13.65
C LEU A 118 -0.57 0.88 14.55
N ASN A 119 -0.42 -0.28 15.18
CA ASN A 119 0.73 -0.59 16.04
C ASN A 119 2.07 -0.69 15.30
N LYS A 120 2.07 -0.72 13.96
CA LYS A 120 3.29 -0.65 13.14
C LYS A 120 3.74 0.78 12.84
N ILE A 121 2.91 1.76 13.16
CA ILE A 121 3.29 3.17 13.05
C ILE A 121 4.21 3.50 14.24
N PRO A 122 5.36 4.16 14.02
CA PRO A 122 6.22 4.61 15.11
C PRO A 122 5.44 5.42 16.14
N SER A 123 5.71 5.20 17.43
CA SER A 123 4.89 5.75 18.52
C SER A 123 4.87 7.28 18.58
N ASP A 124 5.97 7.93 18.24
CA ASP A 124 6.09 9.38 18.14
C ASP A 124 5.22 9.96 17.01
N ILE A 125 5.19 9.29 15.88
CA ILE A 125 4.33 9.64 14.74
C ILE A 125 2.86 9.40 15.09
N LEU A 126 2.55 8.24 15.68
CA LEU A 126 1.18 7.90 16.06
C LEU A 126 0.61 8.91 17.07
N GLU A 127 1.37 9.24 18.12
CA GLU A 127 0.99 10.26 19.10
C GLU A 127 0.76 11.64 18.46
N SER A 128 1.62 12.02 17.52
CA SER A 128 1.45 13.26 16.77
C SER A 128 0.16 13.30 15.95
N LEU A 129 -0.16 12.19 15.27
CA LEU A 129 -1.39 12.05 14.48
C LEU A 129 -2.65 12.05 15.36
N GLU A 130 -2.61 11.40 16.52
CA GLU A 130 -3.73 11.36 17.46
C GLU A 130 -3.98 12.72 18.12
N ASN A 131 -2.93 13.47 18.39
CA ASN A 131 -3.02 14.81 18.96
C ASN A 131 -3.32 15.92 17.93
N GLY A 132 -3.53 15.57 16.65
CA GLY A 132 -3.82 16.53 15.57
C GLY A 132 -2.63 17.44 15.22
N ARG A 133 -1.41 17.11 15.66
CA ARG A 133 -0.20 17.83 15.28
C ARG A 133 0.18 17.47 13.85
N GLU A 134 0.40 18.47 13.02
CA GLU A 134 0.93 18.27 11.66
C GLU A 134 2.37 17.71 11.76
N ILE A 135 2.60 16.55 11.14
CA ILE A 135 3.95 16.00 11.06
C ILE A 135 4.63 16.70 9.90
N ASP A 136 5.69 17.40 10.19
CA ASP A 136 6.62 17.93 9.20
C ASP A 136 7.33 16.71 8.54
N THR A 137 6.92 16.38 7.32
CA THR A 137 7.39 15.19 6.60
C THR A 137 8.83 15.30 6.11
N ASP A 138 9.47 16.45 6.29
CA ASP A 138 10.83 16.71 5.83
C ASP A 138 11.92 16.08 6.72
N LEU A 139 11.55 15.61 7.92
CA LEU A 139 12.49 14.98 8.86
C LEU A 139 12.69 13.46 8.66
N VAL A 140 11.91 12.82 7.78
CA VAL A 140 11.94 11.36 7.61
C VAL A 140 12.93 10.90 6.52
N HIS A 141 13.59 11.83 5.83
CA HIS A 141 14.51 11.55 4.71
C HIS A 141 15.98 11.91 4.99
N SER A 142 16.37 12.09 6.25
CA SER A 142 17.79 12.28 6.63
C SER A 142 18.43 11.00 7.14
#